data_ea58e7bb312b3440b61bc9327d44ab02
#
_entry.id   ea58e7bb312b3440b61bc9327d44ab02
#
_cell.length_a   1.000
_cell.length_b   1.000
_cell.length_c   1.000
_cell.angle_alpha   90.00
_cell.angle_beta   90.00
_cell.angle_gamma   90.00
#
_symmetry.space_group_name_H-M   'P 1'
#
loop_
_entity.id
_entity.type
_entity.pdbx_description
1 polymer ?
#
loop_
_entity_poly.entity_id
_entity_poly.type
_entity_poly.pdbx_seq_one_letter_code
_entity_poly.pdbx_strand_id
1 'polypeptide(L)'
;MQINTLCISNKKAFKRVSQIALAVAVAMGSAHAQGIFDQADIDFKGNVSSMGVITPGSEATLQGRGFTPGQEILLLSNGQSIVGDQKLVANQDGEFVSKAAIPANAAVGLHPVVIQAAKPSAAAVFDLKISPKTEIFGVEQFTQQSAPMTRGLYQSAYSPKENKLYVVSSVGRPPVQQSELLKVNPETLAIEARITPAADPNRENHVYALYGVSVDDVNGNIWVTTTRNNSVAVYKQSDLSLVKQFDDNTVAHARDVVVDAANNRAYASAFGAGEVAVFDTKTLEQLPSIALNSKGRQAPSPMSLSLDAGNQKLYTVSINTGEAFVIDLKEQKQENVISLPGTRSGSGIAVAPTEQLLWVASQGTDNVLLIDLKSGDVVKDIKVGAGPLNIVWDDKDKLAFVAVRANGQVTALNTKGEAVANLEAGRQPNHISTDGKGNLFVVHKAASTDKNAVDQVTRLHVK
;
A
#
# COMPACT_ATOMS: atom_id res chain seq x y z
N MET A 1 89.73 -6.19 -12.98
CA MET A 1 90.66 -6.58 -11.91
C MET A 1 89.89 -7.62 -11.13
N GLN A 2 90.03 -8.92 -11.52
CA GLN A 2 90.89 -9.91 -10.90
C GLN A 2 90.78 -9.90 -9.38
N ILE A 3 90.44 -10.96 -8.65
CA ILE A 3 91.00 -12.34 -8.69
C ILE A 3 90.04 -13.20 -7.88
N ASN A 4 89.47 -14.36 -8.29
CA ASN A 4 89.91 -15.71 -8.00
C ASN A 4 90.19 -15.98 -6.50
N THR A 5 89.81 -17.04 -5.84
CA THR A 5 90.04 -18.45 -6.22
C THR A 5 89.47 -19.38 -5.15
N LEU A 6 88.90 -20.50 -5.62
CA LEU A 6 89.04 -21.89 -5.26
C LEU A 6 88.71 -22.40 -3.82
N CYS A 7 87.78 -23.32 -3.81
CA CYS A 7 87.93 -24.78 -3.69
C CYS A 7 88.40 -25.29 -2.32
N ILE A 8 87.70 -26.19 -1.72
CA ILE A 8 87.91 -27.60 -1.66
C ILE A 8 86.81 -28.37 -0.91
N SER A 9 86.41 -29.43 -1.54
CA SER A 9 85.59 -30.54 -1.12
C SER A 9 85.95 -31.14 0.26
N ASN A 10 84.93 -31.58 1.01
CA ASN A 10 85.03 -32.94 1.56
C ASN A 10 83.64 -33.54 1.84
N LYS A 11 83.37 -34.64 1.19
CA LYS A 11 82.31 -35.59 1.43
C LYS A 11 82.59 -36.28 2.74
N LYS A 12 81.62 -36.32 3.65
CA LYS A 12 81.32 -37.52 4.45
C LYS A 12 79.87 -37.56 4.83
N ALA A 13 79.28 -38.66 4.46
CA ALA A 13 77.97 -39.10 4.76
C ALA A 13 77.68 -39.15 6.28
N PHE A 14 76.55 -38.60 6.67
CA PHE A 14 75.93 -39.04 7.90
C PHE A 14 74.42 -39.23 7.68
N LYS A 15 74.00 -40.39 8.05
CA LYS A 15 72.72 -41.08 8.06
C LYS A 15 71.48 -40.19 8.18
N ARG A 16 70.56 -40.63 7.36
CA ARG A 16 69.08 -40.35 7.50
C ARG A 16 68.62 -40.39 8.98
N VAL A 17 68.16 -39.26 9.48
CA VAL A 17 67.18 -39.22 10.44
C VAL A 17 66.00 -38.51 9.77
N SER A 18 65.00 -39.31 9.49
CA SER A 18 63.72 -38.84 9.03
C SER A 18 63.10 -37.94 10.14
N GLN A 19 63.31 -36.67 10.00
CA GLN A 19 62.43 -35.72 10.63
C GLN A 19 61.27 -35.52 9.68
N ILE A 20 60.20 -36.31 9.91
CA ILE A 20 58.86 -35.93 9.58
C ILE A 20 58.62 -34.67 10.42
N ALA A 21 58.97 -33.53 9.86
CA ALA A 21 58.35 -32.28 10.27
C ALA A 21 56.89 -32.42 9.84
N LEU A 22 56.10 -32.99 10.78
CA LEU A 22 54.68 -32.88 10.82
C LEU A 22 54.41 -31.39 10.88
N ALA A 23 54.26 -30.78 9.70
CA ALA A 23 53.57 -29.50 9.59
C ALA A 23 52.13 -29.80 10.01
N VAL A 24 51.91 -29.91 11.29
CA VAL A 24 50.62 -29.59 11.88
C VAL A 24 50.47 -28.11 11.59
N ALA A 25 49.95 -27.80 10.42
CA ALA A 25 49.17 -26.62 10.22
C ALA A 25 48.00 -26.77 11.24
N VAL A 26 48.26 -26.38 12.44
CA VAL A 26 47.21 -25.97 13.32
C VAL A 26 46.54 -24.84 12.57
N ALA A 27 45.55 -25.19 11.82
CA ALA A 27 44.47 -24.26 11.54
C ALA A 27 43.92 -23.91 12.93
N MET A 28 44.64 -23.06 13.63
CA MET A 28 44.03 -22.21 14.62
C MET A 28 43.07 -21.36 13.78
N GLY A 29 41.88 -21.89 13.57
CA GLY A 29 40.75 -21.07 13.41
C GLY A 29 40.77 -20.17 14.65
N SER A 30 41.37 -19.01 14.49
CA SER A 30 41.25 -17.95 15.47
C SER A 30 39.73 -17.77 15.63
N ALA A 31 39.18 -18.46 16.66
CA ALA A 31 37.96 -17.98 17.27
C ALA A 31 38.32 -16.59 17.80
N HIS A 32 38.25 -15.60 16.90
CA HIS A 32 38.29 -14.22 17.33
C HIS A 32 37.07 -14.12 18.22
N ALA A 33 37.31 -14.00 19.51
CA ALA A 33 36.29 -13.54 20.42
C ALA A 33 35.73 -12.29 19.76
N GLN A 34 34.45 -12.31 19.44
CA GLN A 34 33.78 -11.23 18.74
C GLN A 34 34.01 -9.96 19.56
N GLY A 35 34.80 -9.03 19.06
CA GLY A 35 35.08 -7.76 19.71
C GLY A 35 33.80 -6.91 19.72
N ILE A 36 33.66 -6.04 20.71
CA ILE A 36 32.51 -5.11 20.79
C ILE A 36 32.45 -4.17 19.56
N PHE A 37 33.56 -4.04 18.82
CA PHE A 37 33.72 -3.19 17.66
C PHE A 37 34.23 -3.99 16.43
N ASP A 38 33.65 -5.16 16.20
CA ASP A 38 33.91 -5.91 14.96
C ASP A 38 33.43 -5.13 13.74
N GLN A 39 34.05 -5.38 12.58
CA GLN A 39 33.66 -4.73 11.34
C GLN A 39 32.20 -5.00 11.01
N ALA A 40 31.43 -3.93 10.87
CA ALA A 40 30.03 -4.01 10.53
C ALA A 40 29.83 -4.32 9.05
N ASP A 41 28.74 -5.02 8.71
CA ASP A 41 28.24 -5.15 7.35
C ASP A 41 27.54 -3.84 6.95
N ILE A 42 28.24 -3.02 6.18
CA ILE A 42 27.71 -1.74 5.69
C ILE A 42 26.67 -1.92 4.57
N ASP A 43 26.64 -3.08 3.92
CA ASP A 43 25.73 -3.44 2.85
C ASP A 43 24.56 -4.31 3.33
N PHE A 44 24.34 -4.36 4.64
CA PHE A 44 23.33 -5.21 5.25
C PHE A 44 21.95 -5.01 4.65
N LYS A 45 21.35 -6.08 4.16
CA LYS A 45 20.02 -6.11 3.54
C LYS A 45 19.00 -6.95 4.31
N GLY A 46 19.42 -7.50 5.45
CA GLY A 46 18.56 -8.31 6.29
C GLY A 46 17.34 -7.53 6.75
N ASN A 47 16.18 -8.09 6.53
CA ASN A 47 14.91 -7.54 6.97
C ASN A 47 14.02 -8.64 7.54
N VAL A 48 13.05 -8.24 8.38
CA VAL A 48 12.04 -9.13 8.95
C VAL A 48 10.67 -8.56 8.67
N SER A 49 9.75 -9.42 8.34
CA SER A 49 8.34 -9.08 8.16
C SER A 49 7.45 -10.09 8.88
N SER A 50 6.26 -9.67 9.26
CA SER A 50 5.24 -10.55 9.79
C SER A 50 4.29 -11.04 8.71
N MET A 51 3.77 -12.25 8.85
CA MET A 51 2.77 -12.83 7.97
C MET A 51 1.38 -12.73 8.59
N GLY A 52 0.41 -12.25 7.80
CA GLY A 52 -0.98 -12.13 8.24
C GLY A 52 -1.23 -10.99 9.25
N VAL A 53 -2.44 -10.98 9.80
CA VAL A 53 -2.86 -10.03 10.83
C VAL A 53 -2.48 -10.57 12.21
N ILE A 54 -1.76 -9.77 12.97
CA ILE A 54 -1.37 -10.10 14.34
C ILE A 54 -2.27 -9.32 15.29
N THR A 55 -2.85 -10.00 16.27
CA THR A 55 -3.70 -9.40 17.30
C THR A 55 -3.24 -9.78 18.73
N PRO A 56 -3.65 -9.06 19.77
CA PRO A 56 -3.35 -9.46 21.14
C PRO A 56 -3.79 -10.90 21.42
N GLY A 57 -2.90 -11.72 22.01
CA GLY A 57 -3.14 -13.12 22.31
C GLY A 57 -3.02 -14.08 21.11
N SER A 58 -2.56 -13.62 19.95
CA SER A 58 -2.27 -14.48 18.79
C SER A 58 -0.81 -14.95 18.75
N GLU A 59 -0.49 -15.80 17.78
CA GLU A 59 0.89 -16.14 17.42
C GLU A 59 1.27 -15.41 16.14
N ALA A 60 2.38 -14.67 16.15
CA ALA A 60 2.94 -14.02 14.97
C ALA A 60 3.90 -14.98 14.26
N THR A 61 3.74 -15.16 12.96
CA THR A 61 4.76 -15.78 12.09
C THR A 61 5.66 -14.69 11.52
N LEU A 62 6.96 -14.80 11.80
CA LEU A 62 7.99 -13.85 11.35
C LEU A 62 8.83 -14.49 10.26
N GLN A 63 9.11 -13.77 9.20
CA GLN A 63 9.96 -14.19 8.10
C GLN A 63 11.11 -13.21 7.93
N GLY A 64 12.33 -13.71 8.05
CA GLY A 64 13.56 -12.98 7.75
C GLY A 64 14.07 -13.29 6.36
N ARG A 65 14.63 -12.29 5.67
CA ARG A 65 15.22 -12.41 4.34
C ARG A 65 16.41 -11.47 4.16
N GLY A 66 17.31 -11.79 3.24
CA GLY A 66 18.45 -10.95 2.90
C GLY A 66 19.58 -10.99 3.93
N PHE A 67 19.65 -12.04 4.74
CA PHE A 67 20.72 -12.30 5.68
C PHE A 67 21.85 -13.08 4.99
N THR A 68 23.05 -13.03 5.57
CA THR A 68 24.14 -13.90 5.14
C THR A 68 23.86 -15.36 5.58
N PRO A 69 24.02 -16.37 4.72
CA PRO A 69 23.86 -17.77 5.12
C PRO A 69 24.66 -18.13 6.37
N GLY A 70 23.99 -18.76 7.35
CA GLY A 70 24.59 -19.11 8.63
C GLY A 70 24.67 -17.96 9.66
N GLN A 71 24.21 -16.76 9.33
CA GLN A 71 24.18 -15.61 10.23
C GLN A 71 23.23 -15.85 11.40
N GLU A 72 23.70 -15.59 12.61
CA GLU A 72 22.90 -15.66 13.82
C GLU A 72 22.13 -14.36 14.01
N ILE A 73 20.82 -14.46 14.35
CA ILE A 73 19.92 -13.31 14.47
C ILE A 73 19.25 -13.29 15.84
N LEU A 74 19.16 -12.09 16.43
CA LEU A 74 18.33 -11.79 17.59
C LEU A 74 17.26 -10.79 17.19
N LEU A 75 16.03 -10.99 17.68
CA LEU A 75 14.90 -10.08 17.53
C LEU A 75 14.52 -9.54 18.90
N LEU A 76 14.81 -8.27 19.15
CA LEU A 76 14.71 -7.68 20.47
C LEU A 76 13.67 -6.55 20.51
N SER A 77 12.76 -6.61 21.48
CA SER A 77 11.89 -5.49 21.85
C SER A 77 12.12 -5.18 23.33
N ASN A 78 12.37 -3.91 23.66
CA ASN A 78 12.72 -3.49 25.02
C ASN A 78 13.86 -4.32 25.64
N GLY A 79 14.84 -4.74 24.83
CA GLY A 79 15.99 -5.54 25.28
C GLY A 79 15.70 -7.02 25.52
N GLN A 80 14.50 -7.50 25.28
CA GLN A 80 14.10 -8.89 25.44
C GLN A 80 13.84 -9.55 24.08
N SER A 81 14.19 -10.84 23.96
CA SER A 81 13.88 -11.62 22.76
C SER A 81 12.38 -11.81 22.61
N ILE A 82 11.83 -11.46 21.43
CA ILE A 82 10.41 -11.68 21.14
C ILE A 82 10.10 -13.12 20.74
N VAL A 83 11.12 -13.93 20.50
CA VAL A 83 11.01 -15.36 20.13
C VAL A 83 11.49 -16.30 21.25
N GLY A 84 11.66 -15.77 22.48
CA GLY A 84 12.14 -16.51 23.63
C GLY A 84 13.57 -17.00 23.43
N ASP A 85 13.84 -18.26 23.80
CA ASP A 85 15.15 -18.89 23.72
C ASP A 85 15.47 -19.50 22.34
N GLN A 86 14.60 -19.27 21.35
CA GLN A 86 14.81 -19.79 19.99
C GLN A 86 16.05 -19.15 19.37
N LYS A 87 17.00 -19.98 18.93
CA LYS A 87 18.14 -19.54 18.12
C LYS A 87 17.70 -19.38 16.67
N LEU A 88 17.79 -18.17 16.15
CA LEU A 88 17.53 -17.89 14.75
C LEU A 88 18.85 -17.91 13.98
N VAL A 89 18.90 -18.71 12.92
CA VAL A 89 20.03 -18.79 12.01
C VAL A 89 19.50 -18.76 10.58
N ALA A 90 20.10 -17.92 9.75
CA ALA A 90 19.75 -17.84 8.32
C ALA A 90 20.13 -19.13 7.60
N ASN A 91 19.23 -19.66 6.77
CA ASN A 91 19.47 -20.83 5.94
C ASN A 91 20.39 -20.48 4.75
N GLN A 92 20.58 -21.43 3.79
CA GLN A 92 21.44 -21.24 2.62
C GLN A 92 20.95 -20.14 1.68
N ASP A 93 19.65 -19.79 1.74
CA ASP A 93 19.04 -18.72 0.93
C ASP A 93 19.06 -17.36 1.67
N GLY A 94 19.65 -17.30 2.87
CA GLY A 94 19.65 -16.10 3.70
C GLY A 94 18.30 -15.80 4.33
N GLU A 95 17.47 -16.82 4.60
CA GLU A 95 16.13 -16.70 5.14
C GLU A 95 15.95 -17.47 6.45
N PHE A 96 14.99 -17.05 7.26
CA PHE A 96 14.47 -17.83 8.36
C PHE A 96 12.96 -17.62 8.53
N VAL A 97 12.30 -18.57 9.19
CA VAL A 97 10.90 -18.44 9.65
C VAL A 97 10.88 -18.76 11.15
N SER A 98 10.17 -17.94 11.91
CA SER A 98 10.04 -18.09 13.34
C SER A 98 8.63 -17.72 13.80
N LYS A 99 8.32 -18.07 15.04
CA LYS A 99 7.06 -17.74 15.70
C LYS A 99 7.31 -16.94 16.96
N ALA A 100 6.44 -15.96 17.22
CA ALA A 100 6.45 -15.15 18.43
C ALA A 100 5.06 -15.16 19.06
N ALA A 101 4.97 -15.53 20.33
CA ALA A 101 3.73 -15.46 21.08
C ALA A 101 3.43 -14.01 21.46
N ILE A 102 2.26 -13.51 21.09
CA ILE A 102 1.82 -12.16 21.42
C ILE A 102 0.98 -12.21 22.70
N PRO A 103 1.36 -11.51 23.78
CA PRO A 103 0.58 -11.49 25.00
C PRO A 103 -0.86 -11.01 24.77
N ALA A 104 -1.81 -11.55 25.53
CA ALA A 104 -3.22 -11.14 25.43
C ALA A 104 -3.47 -9.68 25.81
N ASN A 105 -2.57 -9.11 26.63
CA ASN A 105 -2.58 -7.70 27.03
C ASN A 105 -1.61 -6.83 26.22
N ALA A 106 -1.08 -7.33 25.09
CA ALA A 106 -0.23 -6.54 24.23
C ALA A 106 -0.97 -5.30 23.70
N ALA A 107 -0.32 -4.16 23.76
CA ALA A 107 -0.88 -2.92 23.23
C ALA A 107 -1.04 -2.99 21.72
N VAL A 108 -2.14 -2.46 21.21
CA VAL A 108 -2.36 -2.29 19.78
C VAL A 108 -1.48 -1.16 19.27
N GLY A 109 -0.84 -1.36 18.10
CA GLY A 109 0.01 -0.37 17.47
C GLY A 109 1.28 -0.94 16.86
N LEU A 110 2.23 -0.06 16.58
CA LEU A 110 3.55 -0.39 16.04
C LEU A 110 4.55 -0.56 17.16
N HIS A 111 5.24 -1.69 17.19
CA HIS A 111 6.25 -2.02 18.18
C HIS A 111 7.62 -2.14 17.49
N PRO A 112 8.58 -1.25 17.80
CA PRO A 112 9.90 -1.35 17.22
C PRO A 112 10.61 -2.60 17.73
N VAL A 113 11.11 -3.40 16.79
CA VAL A 113 11.90 -4.60 17.06
C VAL A 113 13.27 -4.41 16.42
N VAL A 114 14.31 -4.50 17.23
CA VAL A 114 15.69 -4.46 16.77
C VAL A 114 16.07 -5.83 16.23
N ILE A 115 16.51 -5.86 14.98
CA ILE A 115 17.18 -7.00 14.37
C ILE A 115 18.67 -6.82 14.68
N GLN A 116 19.25 -7.75 15.40
CA GLN A 116 20.69 -7.78 15.63
C GLN A 116 21.25 -9.05 14.97
N ALA A 117 22.15 -8.87 14.04
CA ALA A 117 22.81 -9.96 13.33
C ALA A 117 24.30 -10.05 13.70
N ALA A 118 24.85 -11.26 13.73
CA ALA A 118 26.23 -11.51 14.07
C ALA A 118 26.95 -12.25 12.92
N LYS A 119 28.23 -11.90 12.68
CA LYS A 119 29.13 -12.59 11.72
C LYS A 119 28.63 -12.59 10.26
N PRO A 120 28.60 -11.43 9.58
CA PRO A 120 29.06 -10.11 10.03
C PRO A 120 28.08 -9.40 10.96
N SER A 121 28.60 -8.46 11.76
CA SER A 121 27.79 -7.67 12.67
C SER A 121 26.93 -6.66 11.93
N ALA A 122 25.62 -6.64 12.21
CA ALA A 122 24.70 -5.68 11.63
C ALA A 122 23.48 -5.45 12.52
N ALA A 123 22.79 -4.33 12.35
CA ALA A 123 21.53 -4.06 13.01
C ALA A 123 20.55 -3.31 12.10
N ALA A 124 19.27 -3.61 12.27
CA ALA A 124 18.17 -2.89 11.64
C ALA A 124 16.97 -2.85 12.61
N VAL A 125 15.95 -2.09 12.26
CA VAL A 125 14.70 -2.04 13.03
C VAL A 125 13.53 -2.30 12.08
N PHE A 126 12.58 -3.14 12.52
CA PHE A 126 11.28 -3.24 11.87
C PHE A 126 10.17 -3.00 12.87
N ASP A 127 9.01 -2.53 12.39
CA ASP A 127 7.85 -2.34 13.25
C ASP A 127 6.96 -3.58 13.20
N LEU A 128 6.87 -4.30 14.32
CA LEU A 128 5.88 -5.36 14.50
C LEU A 128 4.53 -4.70 14.79
N LYS A 129 3.60 -4.83 13.84
CA LYS A 129 2.27 -4.26 13.99
C LYS A 129 1.33 -5.24 14.68
N ILE A 130 0.75 -4.83 15.81
CA ILE A 130 -0.31 -5.54 16.52
C ILE A 130 -1.61 -4.79 16.26
N SER A 131 -2.53 -5.43 15.50
CA SER A 131 -3.80 -4.86 15.07
C SER A 131 -4.91 -5.07 16.10
N PRO A 132 -5.92 -4.21 16.17
CA PRO A 132 -7.06 -4.42 17.06
C PRO A 132 -7.86 -5.65 16.64
N LYS A 133 -8.42 -6.37 17.61
CA LYS A 133 -9.48 -7.35 17.36
C LYS A 133 -10.76 -6.61 17.01
N THR A 134 -11.48 -7.11 16.03
CA THR A 134 -12.76 -6.57 15.59
C THR A 134 -13.83 -7.66 15.62
N GLU A 135 -15.04 -7.27 15.98
CA GLU A 135 -16.21 -8.13 15.96
C GLU A 135 -17.15 -7.71 14.84
N ILE A 136 -17.96 -8.62 14.34
CA ILE A 136 -19.01 -8.35 13.37
C ILE A 136 -20.28 -7.96 14.13
N PHE A 137 -20.89 -6.83 13.77
CA PHE A 137 -22.12 -6.32 14.37
C PHE A 137 -22.86 -5.38 13.41
N GLY A 138 -24.14 -5.06 13.71
CA GLY A 138 -24.98 -4.16 12.92
C GLY A 138 -25.36 -4.70 11.54
N VAL A 139 -25.20 -6.01 11.30
CA VAL A 139 -25.47 -6.67 10.02
C VAL A 139 -26.93 -6.55 9.61
N GLU A 140 -27.84 -6.56 10.57
CA GLU A 140 -29.29 -6.43 10.38
C GLU A 140 -29.72 -5.11 9.75
N GLN A 141 -28.86 -4.08 9.82
CA GLN A 141 -29.10 -2.75 9.22
C GLN A 141 -28.82 -2.72 7.72
N PHE A 142 -28.25 -3.79 7.17
CA PHE A 142 -27.81 -3.84 5.77
C PHE A 142 -28.40 -5.04 5.03
N THR A 143 -28.54 -4.86 3.71
CA THR A 143 -28.64 -5.99 2.78
C THR A 143 -27.33 -6.12 2.02
N GLN A 144 -26.96 -7.34 1.65
CA GLN A 144 -25.72 -7.62 0.94
C GLN A 144 -25.97 -8.55 -0.25
N GLN A 145 -25.39 -8.19 -1.40
CA GLN A 145 -25.38 -8.99 -2.61
C GLN A 145 -23.98 -8.96 -3.22
N SER A 146 -23.45 -10.11 -3.61
CA SER A 146 -22.13 -10.21 -4.25
C SER A 146 -22.22 -10.91 -5.60
N ALA A 147 -21.38 -10.50 -6.54
CA ALA A 147 -21.21 -11.16 -7.82
C ALA A 147 -19.75 -11.26 -8.23
N PRO A 148 -19.35 -12.37 -8.89
CA PRO A 148 -18.01 -12.52 -9.45
C PRO A 148 -17.83 -11.59 -10.65
N MET A 149 -16.63 -11.01 -10.79
CA MET A 149 -16.28 -10.11 -11.89
C MET A 149 -15.12 -10.66 -12.71
N THR A 150 -13.95 -10.06 -12.55
CA THR A 150 -12.68 -10.47 -13.15
C THR A 150 -11.57 -10.38 -12.10
N ARG A 151 -10.39 -10.92 -12.43
CA ARG A 151 -9.23 -10.80 -11.53
C ARG A 151 -8.64 -9.40 -11.52
N GLY A 152 -8.07 -9.03 -10.39
CA GLY A 152 -7.28 -7.83 -10.26
C GLY A 152 -8.08 -6.56 -10.11
N LEU A 153 -9.27 -6.62 -9.53
CA LEU A 153 -10.11 -5.44 -9.32
C LEU A 153 -9.38 -4.39 -8.46
N TYR A 154 -9.56 -3.10 -8.82
CA TYR A 154 -8.93 -1.99 -8.10
C TYR A 154 -9.91 -0.97 -7.57
N GLN A 155 -10.67 -0.32 -8.46
CA GLN A 155 -11.63 0.72 -8.09
C GLN A 155 -12.93 0.59 -8.89
N SER A 156 -13.96 1.27 -8.40
CA SER A 156 -15.24 1.44 -9.09
C SER A 156 -15.73 2.87 -8.98
N ALA A 157 -16.52 3.30 -9.95
CA ALA A 157 -17.20 4.59 -9.97
C ALA A 157 -18.64 4.41 -10.49
N TYR A 158 -19.61 5.05 -9.83
CA TYR A 158 -21.00 5.00 -10.22
C TYR A 158 -21.37 6.24 -11.05
N SER A 159 -22.10 6.03 -12.15
CA SER A 159 -22.69 7.08 -12.96
C SER A 159 -24.18 7.22 -12.61
N PRO A 160 -24.60 8.32 -11.98
CA PRO A 160 -26.01 8.62 -11.77
C PRO A 160 -26.82 8.75 -13.05
N LYS A 161 -26.23 9.32 -14.11
CA LYS A 161 -26.87 9.56 -15.41
C LYS A 161 -27.19 8.27 -16.16
N GLU A 162 -26.20 7.37 -16.24
CA GLU A 162 -26.34 6.11 -16.96
C GLU A 162 -26.96 5.00 -16.07
N ASN A 163 -27.03 5.20 -14.75
CA ASN A 163 -27.31 4.16 -13.76
C ASN A 163 -26.42 2.94 -13.99
N LYS A 164 -25.10 3.15 -14.03
CA LYS A 164 -24.10 2.12 -14.27
C LYS A 164 -22.94 2.23 -13.29
N LEU A 165 -22.37 1.10 -12.95
CA LEU A 165 -21.13 0.99 -12.20
C LEU A 165 -20.00 0.65 -13.19
N TYR A 166 -18.94 1.46 -13.18
CA TYR A 166 -17.72 1.19 -13.94
C TYR A 166 -16.67 0.65 -12.99
N VAL A 167 -16.04 -0.47 -13.37
CA VAL A 167 -15.07 -1.18 -12.54
C VAL A 167 -13.81 -1.42 -13.35
N VAL A 168 -12.65 -1.13 -12.76
CA VAL A 168 -11.35 -1.35 -13.40
C VAL A 168 -10.59 -2.48 -12.75
N SER A 169 -9.80 -3.19 -13.53
CA SER A 169 -8.97 -4.29 -13.07
C SER A 169 -7.57 -4.25 -13.68
N SER A 170 -6.60 -4.80 -12.95
CA SER A 170 -5.25 -5.01 -13.44
C SER A 170 -4.57 -6.12 -12.63
N VAL A 171 -3.94 -7.07 -13.31
CA VAL A 171 -3.34 -8.26 -12.69
C VAL A 171 -1.81 -8.20 -12.78
N GLY A 172 -1.16 -8.30 -11.64
CA GLY A 172 0.28 -8.50 -11.54
C GLY A 172 1.12 -7.22 -11.61
N ARG A 173 2.40 -7.45 -11.88
CA ARG A 173 3.41 -6.41 -12.11
C ARG A 173 3.79 -6.38 -13.58
N PRO A 174 4.40 -5.29 -14.09
CA PRO A 174 4.84 -5.24 -15.48
C PRO A 174 5.73 -6.43 -15.87
N PRO A 175 5.53 -6.97 -17.07
CA PRO A 175 4.50 -6.62 -18.03
C PRO A 175 3.10 -7.08 -17.60
N VAL A 176 2.13 -6.15 -17.56
CA VAL A 176 0.74 -6.45 -17.24
C VAL A 176 0.03 -6.94 -18.50
N GLN A 177 -0.46 -8.18 -18.46
CA GLN A 177 -1.13 -8.83 -19.60
C GLN A 177 -2.66 -8.85 -19.47
N GLN A 178 -3.18 -8.61 -18.26
CA GLN A 178 -4.62 -8.65 -17.99
C GLN A 178 -5.04 -7.36 -17.28
N SER A 179 -5.88 -6.60 -17.95
CA SER A 179 -6.53 -5.40 -17.43
C SER A 179 -7.86 -5.24 -18.17
N GLU A 180 -8.90 -4.83 -17.46
CA GLU A 180 -10.23 -4.64 -18.04
C GLU A 180 -10.89 -3.38 -17.47
N LEU A 181 -11.74 -2.75 -18.29
CA LEU A 181 -12.78 -1.82 -17.89
C LEU A 181 -14.12 -2.51 -18.07
N LEU A 182 -14.90 -2.59 -17.00
CA LEU A 182 -16.21 -3.25 -16.98
C LEU A 182 -17.33 -2.20 -16.83
N LYS A 183 -18.43 -2.39 -17.56
CA LYS A 183 -19.70 -1.71 -17.36
C LYS A 183 -20.63 -2.70 -16.68
N VAL A 184 -21.13 -2.37 -15.50
CA VAL A 184 -21.85 -3.29 -14.60
C VAL A 184 -23.20 -2.68 -14.24
N ASN A 185 -24.24 -3.51 -14.24
CA ASN A 185 -25.55 -3.13 -13.72
C ASN A 185 -25.48 -3.01 -12.18
N PRO A 186 -25.79 -1.86 -11.58
CA PRO A 186 -25.62 -1.66 -10.14
C PRO A 186 -26.61 -2.45 -9.27
N GLU A 187 -27.77 -2.87 -9.85
CA GLU A 187 -28.79 -3.60 -9.11
C GLU A 187 -28.54 -5.11 -9.11
N THR A 188 -28.22 -5.65 -10.28
CA THR A 188 -28.01 -7.10 -10.45
C THR A 188 -26.56 -7.52 -10.32
N LEU A 189 -25.62 -6.58 -10.40
CA LEU A 189 -24.19 -6.76 -10.50
C LEU A 189 -23.76 -7.57 -11.75
N ALA A 190 -24.61 -7.65 -12.77
CA ALA A 190 -24.28 -8.28 -14.03
C ALA A 190 -23.34 -7.42 -14.87
N ILE A 191 -22.31 -8.02 -15.46
CA ILE A 191 -21.42 -7.35 -16.41
C ILE A 191 -22.17 -7.20 -17.73
N GLU A 192 -22.42 -5.97 -18.16
CA GLU A 192 -23.12 -5.66 -19.42
C GLU A 192 -22.15 -5.47 -20.59
N ALA A 193 -20.95 -4.93 -20.31
CA ALA A 193 -19.90 -4.76 -21.31
C ALA A 193 -18.53 -4.82 -20.65
N ARG A 194 -17.52 -5.19 -21.44
CA ARG A 194 -16.11 -5.15 -21.02
C ARG A 194 -15.19 -4.86 -22.20
N ILE A 195 -14.08 -4.19 -21.92
CA ILE A 195 -12.98 -4.05 -22.87
C ILE A 195 -11.64 -4.35 -22.18
N THR A 196 -10.70 -4.85 -22.97
CA THR A 196 -9.28 -4.86 -22.61
C THR A 196 -8.64 -3.59 -23.18
N PRO A 197 -7.90 -2.80 -22.38
CA PRO A 197 -7.17 -1.65 -22.89
C PRO A 197 -6.20 -2.02 -24.01
N ALA A 198 -5.82 -1.04 -24.83
CA ALA A 198 -4.87 -1.22 -25.90
C ALA A 198 -3.52 -1.78 -25.39
N ALA A 199 -2.81 -2.49 -26.27
CA ALA A 199 -1.42 -2.86 -26.01
C ALA A 199 -0.56 -1.59 -25.92
N ASP A 200 0.39 -1.61 -24.98
CA ASP A 200 1.39 -0.56 -24.85
C ASP A 200 2.39 -0.66 -26.02
N PRO A 201 2.49 0.33 -26.90
CA PRO A 201 3.38 0.27 -28.06
C PRO A 201 4.87 0.26 -27.65
N ASN A 202 5.19 0.67 -26.43
CA ASN A 202 6.55 0.80 -25.92
C ASN A 202 7.00 -0.40 -25.07
N ARG A 203 6.10 -1.36 -24.78
CA ARG A 203 6.38 -2.51 -23.92
C ARG A 203 5.76 -3.79 -24.48
N GLU A 204 6.61 -4.71 -24.87
CA GLU A 204 6.15 -6.01 -25.36
C GLU A 204 5.32 -6.76 -24.29
N ASN A 205 4.25 -7.41 -24.73
CA ASN A 205 3.32 -8.17 -23.89
C ASN A 205 2.73 -7.38 -22.71
N HIS A 206 2.56 -6.06 -22.87
CA HIS A 206 1.96 -5.18 -21.88
C HIS A 206 0.74 -4.47 -22.44
N VAL A 207 -0.35 -4.37 -21.65
CA VAL A 207 -1.49 -3.52 -21.92
C VAL A 207 -1.52 -2.35 -20.97
N TYR A 208 -2.15 -1.23 -21.33
CA TYR A 208 -2.38 -0.13 -20.41
C TYR A 208 -3.19 -0.60 -19.20
N ALA A 209 -2.54 -0.63 -18.04
CA ALA A 209 -3.10 -1.25 -16.84
C ALA A 209 -3.93 -0.23 -16.04
N LEU A 210 -5.23 -0.50 -15.86
CA LEU A 210 -6.19 0.41 -15.24
C LEU A 210 -6.26 0.22 -13.73
N TYR A 211 -6.24 1.34 -12.97
CA TYR A 211 -6.23 1.32 -11.50
C TYR A 211 -7.29 2.23 -10.88
N GLY A 212 -7.25 3.53 -11.13
CA GLY A 212 -8.25 4.51 -10.69
C GLY A 212 -9.33 4.70 -11.73
N VAL A 213 -10.54 5.06 -11.33
CA VAL A 213 -11.67 5.33 -12.23
C VAL A 213 -12.60 6.40 -11.66
N SER A 214 -13.04 7.31 -12.54
CA SER A 214 -14.07 8.31 -12.24
C SER A 214 -14.96 8.54 -13.46
N VAL A 215 -16.18 9.00 -13.23
CA VAL A 215 -17.16 9.25 -14.31
C VAL A 215 -17.31 10.74 -14.57
N ASP A 216 -17.47 11.08 -15.85
CA ASP A 216 -17.81 12.41 -16.35
C ASP A 216 -19.16 12.33 -17.05
N ASP A 217 -20.22 12.48 -16.28
CA ASP A 217 -21.59 12.37 -16.78
C ASP A 217 -22.00 13.54 -17.68
N VAL A 218 -21.29 14.67 -17.63
CA VAL A 218 -21.55 15.81 -18.51
C VAL A 218 -21.07 15.50 -19.93
N ASN A 219 -19.86 15.01 -20.08
CA ASN A 219 -19.26 14.71 -21.39
C ASN A 219 -19.47 13.24 -21.82
N GLY A 220 -20.08 12.39 -20.99
CA GLY A 220 -20.33 10.98 -21.27
C GLY A 220 -19.06 10.14 -21.29
N ASN A 221 -18.07 10.48 -20.48
CA ASN A 221 -16.75 9.85 -20.45
C ASN A 221 -16.46 9.15 -19.12
N ILE A 222 -15.47 8.27 -19.15
CA ILE A 222 -14.88 7.58 -18.00
C ILE A 222 -13.39 7.92 -18.02
N TRP A 223 -12.90 8.50 -16.94
CA TRP A 223 -11.49 8.78 -16.71
C TRP A 223 -10.86 7.66 -15.92
N VAL A 224 -9.71 7.16 -16.37
CA VAL A 224 -8.98 6.08 -15.69
C VAL A 224 -7.50 6.41 -15.56
N THR A 225 -6.87 5.94 -14.48
CA THR A 225 -5.42 6.04 -14.34
C THR A 225 -4.75 4.80 -14.93
N THR A 226 -3.67 5.01 -15.68
CA THR A 226 -2.79 3.95 -16.21
C THR A 226 -1.46 4.00 -15.47
N THR A 227 -1.47 3.58 -14.19
CA THR A 227 -0.39 3.78 -13.21
C THR A 227 0.96 3.29 -13.69
N ARG A 228 1.01 2.17 -14.43
CA ARG A 228 2.27 1.56 -14.87
C ARG A 228 2.92 2.29 -16.04
N ASN A 229 2.13 3.11 -16.72
CA ASN A 229 2.58 4.01 -17.78
C ASN A 229 2.71 5.46 -17.29
N ASN A 230 2.46 5.71 -16.00
CA ASN A 230 2.48 7.07 -15.44
C ASN A 230 1.55 8.01 -16.23
N SER A 231 0.31 7.59 -16.50
CA SER A 231 -0.58 8.31 -17.39
C SER A 231 -2.05 8.15 -17.00
N VAL A 232 -2.94 8.73 -17.77
CA VAL A 232 -4.39 8.60 -17.70
C VAL A 232 -4.97 8.31 -19.07
N ALA A 233 -6.18 7.75 -19.11
CA ALA A 233 -6.92 7.54 -20.34
C ALA A 233 -8.39 7.89 -20.15
N VAL A 234 -9.08 8.13 -21.26
CA VAL A 234 -10.50 8.48 -21.31
C VAL A 234 -11.23 7.52 -22.24
N TYR A 235 -12.33 6.96 -21.77
CA TYR A 235 -13.20 6.06 -22.50
C TYR A 235 -14.61 6.61 -22.54
N LYS A 236 -15.43 6.23 -23.55
CA LYS A 236 -16.84 6.58 -23.58
C LYS A 236 -17.66 5.72 -22.63
N GLN A 237 -18.65 6.32 -21.96
CA GLN A 237 -19.60 5.57 -21.14
C GLN A 237 -20.51 4.67 -21.98
N SER A 238 -20.85 5.10 -23.21
CA SER A 238 -21.81 4.39 -24.07
C SER A 238 -21.36 2.98 -24.46
N ASP A 239 -20.14 2.86 -24.98
CA ASP A 239 -19.62 1.64 -25.61
C ASP A 239 -18.22 1.21 -25.14
N LEU A 240 -17.65 1.91 -24.17
CA LEU A 240 -16.31 1.73 -23.62
C LEU A 240 -15.18 1.94 -24.65
N SER A 241 -15.45 2.59 -25.80
CA SER A 241 -14.42 2.91 -26.78
C SER A 241 -13.43 3.93 -26.22
N LEU A 242 -12.15 3.77 -26.57
CA LEU A 242 -11.10 4.72 -26.20
C LEU A 242 -11.32 6.07 -26.90
N VAL A 243 -11.38 7.14 -26.10
CA VAL A 243 -11.44 8.52 -26.59
C VAL A 243 -10.04 9.11 -26.69
N LYS A 244 -9.25 8.96 -25.62
CA LYS A 244 -7.87 9.45 -25.56
C LYS A 244 -7.05 8.62 -24.59
N GLN A 245 -5.85 8.22 -25.02
CA GLN A 245 -4.75 7.82 -24.17
C GLN A 245 -3.79 8.99 -24.11
N PHE A 246 -3.50 9.51 -22.92
CA PHE A 246 -2.45 10.50 -22.74
C PHE A 246 -1.08 9.84 -22.83
N ASP A 247 -0.07 10.64 -23.16
CA ASP A 247 1.29 10.16 -23.32
C ASP A 247 1.83 9.55 -22.01
N ASP A 248 2.72 8.57 -22.15
CA ASP A 248 3.43 7.99 -21.00
C ASP A 248 4.18 9.10 -20.24
N ASN A 249 4.22 8.96 -18.93
CA ASN A 249 4.83 9.92 -18.00
C ASN A 249 4.13 11.28 -17.87
N THR A 250 2.88 11.40 -18.32
CA THR A 250 2.03 12.59 -18.09
C THR A 250 1.69 12.78 -16.59
N VAL A 251 1.49 11.69 -15.83
CA VAL A 251 1.18 11.74 -14.39
C VAL A 251 2.01 10.69 -13.67
N ALA A 252 3.04 11.10 -12.96
CA ALA A 252 3.98 10.19 -12.28
C ALA A 252 3.26 9.26 -11.29
N HIS A 253 3.22 7.98 -11.59
CA HIS A 253 2.55 6.94 -10.83
C HIS A 253 1.09 7.31 -10.49
N ALA A 254 0.30 7.69 -11.50
CA ALA A 254 -1.10 8.09 -11.37
C ALA A 254 -1.88 7.06 -10.52
N ARG A 255 -2.41 7.51 -9.36
CA ARG A 255 -3.02 6.57 -8.40
C ARG A 255 -4.53 6.63 -8.40
N ASP A 256 -5.08 7.82 -8.27
CA ASP A 256 -6.52 8.07 -8.17
C ASP A 256 -6.91 9.17 -9.15
N VAL A 257 -8.19 9.22 -9.53
CA VAL A 257 -8.74 10.26 -10.38
C VAL A 257 -10.15 10.62 -9.93
N VAL A 258 -10.46 11.92 -9.91
CA VAL A 258 -11.82 12.43 -9.67
C VAL A 258 -12.17 13.45 -10.74
N VAL A 259 -13.46 13.54 -11.07
CA VAL A 259 -13.99 14.48 -12.06
C VAL A 259 -14.92 15.49 -11.42
N ASP A 260 -14.59 16.76 -11.59
CA ASP A 260 -15.48 17.90 -11.36
C ASP A 260 -16.19 18.23 -12.68
N ALA A 261 -17.27 17.50 -12.93
CA ALA A 261 -18.02 17.61 -14.19
C ALA A 261 -18.62 19.01 -14.39
N ALA A 262 -19.03 19.69 -13.30
CA ALA A 262 -19.61 21.03 -13.37
C ALA A 262 -18.61 22.08 -13.89
N ASN A 263 -17.33 21.91 -13.55
CA ASN A 263 -16.25 22.83 -13.92
C ASN A 263 -15.41 22.32 -15.11
N ASN A 264 -15.78 21.19 -15.71
CA ASN A 264 -15.04 20.52 -16.80
C ASN A 264 -13.57 20.26 -16.41
N ARG A 265 -13.33 19.69 -15.22
CA ARG A 265 -12.00 19.37 -14.73
C ARG A 265 -11.90 17.90 -14.27
N ALA A 266 -10.77 17.29 -14.55
CA ALA A 266 -10.38 16.03 -13.94
C ALA A 266 -9.07 16.24 -13.19
N TYR A 267 -8.96 15.61 -12.04
CA TYR A 267 -7.80 15.70 -11.14
C TYR A 267 -7.26 14.29 -10.90
N ALA A 268 -5.98 14.09 -11.14
CA ALA A 268 -5.32 12.81 -10.89
C ALA A 268 -4.16 12.98 -9.89
N SER A 269 -4.11 12.12 -8.85
CA SER A 269 -3.02 12.15 -7.89
C SER A 269 -1.73 11.60 -8.51
N ALA A 270 -0.66 12.40 -8.53
CA ALA A 270 0.65 12.04 -9.02
C ALA A 270 1.53 11.58 -7.84
N PHE A 271 1.36 10.32 -7.42
CA PHE A 271 2.04 9.72 -6.27
C PHE A 271 3.56 9.88 -6.31
N GLY A 272 4.16 9.80 -7.50
CA GLY A 272 5.62 9.90 -7.68
C GLY A 272 6.17 11.32 -7.77
N ALA A 273 5.32 12.36 -7.89
CA ALA A 273 5.76 13.74 -8.14
C ALA A 273 5.31 14.74 -7.07
N GLY A 274 4.50 14.36 -6.11
CA GLY A 274 4.01 15.28 -5.07
C GLY A 274 3.12 16.40 -5.60
N GLU A 275 2.26 16.07 -6.56
CA GLU A 275 1.34 17.01 -7.19
C GLU A 275 0.01 16.36 -7.54
N VAL A 276 -0.97 17.17 -7.90
CA VAL A 276 -2.22 16.74 -8.53
C VAL A 276 -2.22 17.25 -9.96
N ALA A 277 -2.24 16.33 -10.91
CA ALA A 277 -2.36 16.65 -12.32
C ALA A 277 -3.79 17.11 -12.64
N VAL A 278 -3.93 18.09 -13.52
CA VAL A 278 -5.19 18.72 -13.88
C VAL A 278 -5.45 18.57 -15.38
N PHE A 279 -6.68 18.26 -15.75
CA PHE A 279 -7.10 18.11 -17.13
C PHE A 279 -8.40 18.86 -17.38
N ASP A 280 -8.54 19.41 -18.58
CA ASP A 280 -9.82 19.88 -19.11
C ASP A 280 -10.59 18.69 -19.68
N THR A 281 -11.79 18.41 -19.16
CA THR A 281 -12.56 17.23 -19.57
C THR A 281 -13.30 17.41 -20.89
N LYS A 282 -13.43 18.66 -21.35
CA LYS A 282 -14.09 18.98 -22.63
C LYS A 282 -13.11 18.97 -23.80
N THR A 283 -11.94 19.62 -23.64
CA THR A 283 -10.90 19.66 -24.69
C THR A 283 -9.95 18.47 -24.64
N LEU A 284 -9.93 17.73 -23.53
CA LEU A 284 -9.01 16.63 -23.24
C LEU A 284 -7.54 17.09 -23.29
N GLU A 285 -7.26 18.26 -22.76
CA GLU A 285 -5.93 18.82 -22.64
C GLU A 285 -5.44 18.75 -21.19
N GLN A 286 -4.15 18.50 -21.01
CA GLN A 286 -3.52 18.64 -19.70
C GLN A 286 -3.31 20.11 -19.40
N LEU A 287 -3.65 20.51 -18.20
CA LEU A 287 -3.45 21.84 -17.65
C LEU A 287 -2.27 21.83 -16.65
N PRO A 288 -1.80 23.00 -16.19
CA PRO A 288 -0.78 23.05 -15.15
C PRO A 288 -1.17 22.27 -13.90
N SER A 289 -0.29 21.39 -13.41
CA SER A 289 -0.48 20.62 -12.19
C SER A 289 -0.47 21.51 -10.95
N ILE A 290 -1.13 21.05 -9.90
CA ILE A 290 -1.14 21.69 -8.59
C ILE A 290 -0.07 21.04 -7.72
N ALA A 291 1.01 21.76 -7.43
CA ALA A 291 2.08 21.29 -6.57
C ALA A 291 1.61 21.20 -5.10
N LEU A 292 2.03 20.13 -4.42
CA LEU A 292 1.80 19.90 -3.00
C LEU A 292 3.11 20.10 -2.23
N ASN A 293 3.04 20.89 -1.16
CA ASN A 293 4.17 21.22 -0.32
C ASN A 293 3.88 20.75 1.12
N SER A 294 4.68 19.79 1.60
CA SER A 294 4.64 19.33 2.98
C SER A 294 5.17 20.40 3.93
N LYS A 295 4.71 20.39 5.19
CA LYS A 295 5.32 21.17 6.28
C LYS A 295 6.75 20.70 6.59
N GLY A 296 7.07 19.44 6.25
CA GLY A 296 8.39 18.84 6.43
C GLY A 296 9.28 18.98 5.20
N ARG A 297 10.41 18.23 5.21
CA ARG A 297 11.38 18.21 4.10
C ARG A 297 11.06 17.14 3.04
N GLN A 298 10.23 16.16 3.39
CA GLN A 298 9.90 15.06 2.50
C GLN A 298 8.82 15.51 1.51
N ALA A 299 9.02 15.23 0.23
CA ALA A 299 8.00 15.48 -0.77
C ALA A 299 6.77 14.58 -0.51
N PRO A 300 5.54 15.09 -0.62
CA PRO A 300 4.34 14.30 -0.43
C PRO A 300 4.15 13.27 -1.55
N SER A 301 3.49 12.16 -1.21
CA SER A 301 3.05 11.14 -2.17
C SER A 301 1.53 11.00 -2.07
N PRO A 302 0.76 11.80 -2.83
CA PRO A 302 -0.70 11.83 -2.75
C PRO A 302 -1.31 10.50 -3.18
N MET A 303 -2.28 10.03 -2.40
CA MET A 303 -2.97 8.76 -2.62
C MET A 303 -4.38 9.00 -3.16
N SER A 304 -5.39 8.87 -2.33
CA SER A 304 -6.78 9.07 -2.71
C SER A 304 -7.14 10.55 -2.78
N LEU A 305 -8.13 10.85 -3.59
CA LEU A 305 -8.72 12.18 -3.78
C LEU A 305 -10.17 12.17 -3.27
N SER A 306 -10.60 13.26 -2.67
CA SER A 306 -12.01 13.48 -2.29
C SER A 306 -12.44 14.88 -2.70
N LEU A 307 -13.44 14.95 -3.56
CA LEU A 307 -13.91 16.20 -4.15
C LEU A 307 -15.13 16.76 -3.38
N ASP A 308 -15.04 18.01 -3.00
CA ASP A 308 -16.16 18.84 -2.57
C ASP A 308 -16.45 19.87 -3.69
N ALA A 309 -17.23 19.45 -4.67
CA ALA A 309 -17.55 20.29 -5.83
C ALA A 309 -18.35 21.55 -5.43
N GLY A 310 -19.18 21.45 -4.39
CA GLY A 310 -20.02 22.57 -3.91
C GLY A 310 -19.19 23.74 -3.36
N ASN A 311 -18.15 23.43 -2.59
CA ASN A 311 -17.23 24.42 -2.02
C ASN A 311 -15.97 24.62 -2.88
N GLN A 312 -15.86 23.95 -4.02
CA GLN A 312 -14.69 23.97 -4.91
C GLN A 312 -13.38 23.64 -4.19
N LYS A 313 -13.41 22.56 -3.41
CA LYS A 313 -12.25 22.04 -2.68
C LYS A 313 -11.96 20.60 -3.10
N LEU A 314 -10.67 20.29 -3.14
CA LEU A 314 -10.19 18.93 -3.31
C LEU A 314 -9.29 18.57 -2.13
N TYR A 315 -9.47 17.38 -1.63
CA TYR A 315 -8.70 16.85 -0.51
C TYR A 315 -7.87 15.65 -0.97
N THR A 316 -6.64 15.56 -0.48
CA THR A 316 -5.80 14.36 -0.69
C THR A 316 -4.99 14.06 0.57
N VAL A 317 -4.57 12.81 0.70
CA VAL A 317 -3.73 12.35 1.81
C VAL A 317 -2.40 11.83 1.26
N SER A 318 -1.31 12.14 1.96
CA SER A 318 0.02 11.63 1.63
C SER A 318 0.34 10.35 2.41
N ILE A 319 0.79 9.32 1.71
CA ILE A 319 1.15 8.04 2.35
C ILE A 319 2.41 8.14 3.21
N ASN A 320 3.29 9.09 2.92
CA ASN A 320 4.64 9.16 3.49
C ASN A 320 4.91 10.33 4.43
N THR A 321 4.09 11.41 4.42
CA THR A 321 4.36 12.61 5.24
C THR A 321 3.48 12.72 6.48
N GLY A 322 2.44 11.87 6.62
CA GLY A 322 1.49 11.99 7.74
C GLY A 322 0.69 13.29 7.67
N GLU A 323 0.30 13.69 6.46
CA GLU A 323 -0.42 14.93 6.17
C GLU A 323 -1.57 14.72 5.21
N ALA A 324 -2.61 15.53 5.34
CA ALA A 324 -3.63 15.74 4.32
C ALA A 324 -3.53 17.16 3.76
N PHE A 325 -3.91 17.32 2.51
CA PHE A 325 -3.82 18.59 1.78
C PHE A 325 -5.20 19.04 1.37
N VAL A 326 -5.47 20.32 1.58
CA VAL A 326 -6.64 21.04 1.08
C VAL A 326 -6.23 21.87 -0.12
N ILE A 327 -6.91 21.68 -1.23
CA ILE A 327 -6.65 22.36 -2.50
C ILE A 327 -7.85 23.22 -2.83
N ASP A 328 -7.60 24.49 -3.11
CA ASP A 328 -8.59 25.42 -3.64
C ASP A 328 -8.67 25.26 -5.16
N LEU A 329 -9.83 24.75 -5.65
CA LEU A 329 -10.04 24.49 -7.07
C LEU A 329 -10.34 25.74 -7.87
N LYS A 330 -10.79 26.81 -7.23
CA LYS A 330 -10.99 28.11 -7.88
C LYS A 330 -9.65 28.77 -8.19
N GLU A 331 -8.74 28.72 -7.22
CA GLU A 331 -7.40 29.32 -7.35
C GLU A 331 -6.38 28.33 -7.96
N GLN A 332 -6.75 27.05 -8.14
CA GLN A 332 -5.89 25.96 -8.63
C GLN A 332 -4.57 25.86 -7.87
N LYS A 333 -4.65 25.91 -6.53
CA LYS A 333 -3.47 25.82 -5.65
C LYS A 333 -3.77 25.15 -4.32
N GLN A 334 -2.72 24.65 -3.68
CA GLN A 334 -2.78 24.20 -2.29
C GLN A 334 -3.17 25.37 -1.38
N GLU A 335 -4.19 25.16 -0.56
CA GLU A 335 -4.68 26.16 0.42
C GLU A 335 -4.13 25.89 1.81
N ASN A 336 -4.17 24.61 2.25
CA ASN A 336 -3.80 24.24 3.60
C ASN A 336 -3.17 22.85 3.66
N VAL A 337 -2.45 22.58 4.77
CA VAL A 337 -1.91 21.28 5.14
C VAL A 337 -2.36 20.93 6.55
N ILE A 338 -3.03 19.80 6.69
CA ILE A 338 -3.52 19.25 7.95
C ILE A 338 -2.54 18.17 8.40
N SER A 339 -1.98 18.32 9.61
CA SER A 339 -1.12 17.29 10.20
C SER A 339 -1.98 16.14 10.73
N LEU A 340 -1.51 14.91 10.51
CA LEU A 340 -2.21 13.67 10.88
C LEU A 340 -1.39 12.91 11.95
N PRO A 341 -1.42 13.35 13.21
CA PRO A 341 -0.65 12.70 14.26
C PRO A 341 -1.12 11.26 14.48
N GLY A 342 -0.20 10.36 14.83
CA GLY A 342 -0.52 8.96 15.09
C GLY A 342 -0.85 8.14 13.84
N THR A 343 -0.58 8.66 12.63
CA THR A 343 -0.78 7.92 11.37
C THR A 343 0.53 7.52 10.71
N ARG A 344 0.47 6.37 10.03
CA ARG A 344 1.50 5.93 9.08
C ARG A 344 0.82 5.30 7.88
N SER A 345 1.25 5.66 6.69
CA SER A 345 0.65 5.20 5.44
C SER A 345 -0.83 5.58 5.30
N GLY A 346 -1.14 6.89 5.46
CA GLY A 346 -2.44 7.44 5.12
C GLY A 346 -2.79 7.14 3.66
N SER A 347 -3.97 6.57 3.39
CA SER A 347 -4.29 6.05 2.06
C SER A 347 -5.67 6.42 1.56
N GLY A 348 -6.68 6.44 2.41
CA GLY A 348 -8.05 6.81 2.07
C GLY A 348 -8.42 8.17 2.66
N ILE A 349 -9.20 8.96 1.92
CA ILE A 349 -9.71 10.26 2.38
C ILE A 349 -11.15 10.44 1.89
N ALA A 350 -12.01 10.98 2.74
CA ALA A 350 -13.40 11.31 2.38
C ALA A 350 -13.84 12.60 3.08
N VAL A 351 -14.40 13.51 2.33
CA VAL A 351 -14.98 14.74 2.87
C VAL A 351 -16.48 14.58 3.06
N ALA A 352 -17.00 15.10 4.18
CA ALA A 352 -18.41 15.28 4.51
C ALA A 352 -18.69 16.79 4.57
N PRO A 353 -19.02 17.43 3.44
CA PRO A 353 -19.04 18.90 3.34
C PRO A 353 -20.08 19.55 4.25
N THR A 354 -21.27 18.97 4.31
CA THR A 354 -22.37 19.50 5.14
C THR A 354 -22.05 19.43 6.63
N GLU A 355 -21.41 18.35 7.05
CA GLU A 355 -21.01 18.10 8.43
C GLU A 355 -19.71 18.84 8.81
N GLN A 356 -19.01 19.40 7.81
CA GLN A 356 -17.69 20.03 7.97
C GLN A 356 -16.66 19.06 8.55
N LEU A 357 -16.69 17.80 8.11
CA LEU A 357 -15.82 16.74 8.58
C LEU A 357 -14.94 16.17 7.45
N LEU A 358 -13.74 15.77 7.81
CA LEU A 358 -12.82 15.03 6.92
C LEU A 358 -12.41 13.74 7.61
N TRP A 359 -12.47 12.66 6.87
CA TRP A 359 -12.10 11.33 7.29
C TRP A 359 -10.81 10.89 6.61
N VAL A 360 -9.86 10.37 7.37
CA VAL A 360 -8.60 9.84 6.81
C VAL A 360 -8.34 8.44 7.33
N ALA A 361 -8.27 7.46 6.43
CA ALA A 361 -7.91 6.08 6.73
C ALA A 361 -6.39 5.89 6.61
N SER A 362 -5.79 5.22 7.61
CA SER A 362 -4.35 4.99 7.70
C SER A 362 -4.04 3.50 7.86
N GLN A 363 -3.61 2.86 6.78
CA GLN A 363 -3.39 1.41 6.74
C GLN A 363 -2.19 0.93 7.58
N GLY A 364 -1.22 1.81 7.82
CA GLY A 364 -0.03 1.46 8.61
C GLY A 364 -0.28 1.42 10.11
N THR A 365 -1.26 2.17 10.60
CA THR A 365 -1.57 2.33 12.03
C THR A 365 -2.97 1.85 12.42
N ASP A 366 -3.70 1.24 11.48
CA ASP A 366 -5.01 0.60 11.70
C ASP A 366 -6.07 1.54 12.28
N ASN A 367 -6.03 2.80 11.86
CA ASN A 367 -6.95 3.82 12.38
C ASN A 367 -7.57 4.68 11.28
N VAL A 368 -8.65 5.33 11.66
CA VAL A 368 -9.29 6.42 10.92
C VAL A 368 -9.25 7.66 11.79
N LEU A 369 -8.75 8.76 11.24
CA LEU A 369 -8.85 10.07 11.90
C LEU A 369 -10.12 10.78 11.42
N LEU A 370 -10.86 11.34 12.38
CA LEU A 370 -11.93 12.30 12.15
C LEU A 370 -11.39 13.70 12.42
N ILE A 371 -11.56 14.60 11.47
CA ILE A 371 -10.99 15.94 11.48
C ILE A 371 -12.13 16.95 11.30
N ASP A 372 -12.15 17.98 12.13
CA ASP A 372 -13.02 19.16 11.95
C ASP A 372 -12.40 20.07 10.88
N LEU A 373 -13.13 20.33 9.79
CA LEU A 373 -12.60 21.13 8.68
C LEU A 373 -12.49 22.63 8.99
N LYS A 374 -13.21 23.13 10.01
CA LYS A 374 -13.14 24.56 10.38
C LYS A 374 -11.86 24.88 11.13
N SER A 375 -11.49 24.01 12.08
CA SER A 375 -10.29 24.17 12.89
C SER A 375 -9.04 23.49 12.27
N GLY A 376 -9.25 22.43 11.47
CA GLY A 376 -8.17 21.55 10.99
C GLY A 376 -7.69 20.57 12.05
N ASP A 377 -8.37 20.46 13.20
CA ASP A 377 -7.97 19.61 14.31
C ASP A 377 -8.49 18.18 14.16
N VAL A 378 -7.67 17.22 14.59
CA VAL A 378 -8.11 15.83 14.75
C VAL A 378 -8.99 15.74 16.00
N VAL A 379 -10.29 15.50 15.79
CA VAL A 379 -11.28 15.39 16.88
C VAL A 379 -11.40 13.95 17.42
N LYS A 380 -10.99 12.96 16.63
CA LYS A 380 -11.01 11.55 17.06
C LYS A 380 -10.01 10.68 16.30
N ASP A 381 -9.36 9.77 17.01
CA ASP A 381 -8.54 8.65 16.46
C ASP A 381 -9.29 7.34 16.74
N ILE A 382 -9.72 6.65 15.68
CA ILE A 382 -10.64 5.51 15.73
C ILE A 382 -9.92 4.26 15.24
N LYS A 383 -9.80 3.24 16.09
CA LYS A 383 -9.26 1.95 15.68
C LYS A 383 -10.36 1.11 15.01
N VAL A 384 -10.12 0.71 13.76
CA VAL A 384 -11.14 0.04 12.93
C VAL A 384 -10.76 -1.37 12.46
N GLY A 385 -9.59 -1.86 12.82
CA GLY A 385 -9.07 -3.16 12.37
C GLY A 385 -7.90 -3.03 11.40
N ALA A 386 -7.38 -4.15 10.93
CA ALA A 386 -6.13 -4.21 10.20
C ALA A 386 -6.22 -3.67 8.77
N GLY A 387 -5.43 -2.65 8.48
CA GLY A 387 -5.22 -2.10 7.15
C GLY A 387 -6.42 -1.39 6.53
N PRO A 388 -7.01 -0.37 7.18
CA PRO A 388 -8.02 0.48 6.55
C PRO A 388 -7.37 1.20 5.37
N LEU A 389 -7.87 0.92 4.16
CA LEU A 389 -7.23 1.33 2.91
C LEU A 389 -7.96 2.46 2.21
N ASN A 390 -9.27 2.37 2.12
CA ASN A 390 -10.13 3.32 1.43
C ASN A 390 -11.31 3.68 2.33
N ILE A 391 -11.84 4.87 2.14
CA ILE A 391 -13.00 5.39 2.87
C ILE A 391 -13.84 6.23 1.93
N VAL A 392 -15.16 6.13 2.06
CA VAL A 392 -16.14 6.95 1.34
C VAL A 392 -17.16 7.50 2.32
N TRP A 393 -17.63 8.72 2.08
CA TRP A 393 -18.76 9.31 2.77
C TRP A 393 -20.05 9.08 1.98
N ASP A 394 -21.08 8.61 2.64
CA ASP A 394 -22.43 8.55 2.09
C ASP A 394 -23.31 9.64 2.72
N ASP A 395 -23.67 10.63 1.90
CA ASP A 395 -24.37 11.82 2.36
C ASP A 395 -25.84 11.54 2.73
N LYS A 396 -26.45 10.52 2.12
CA LYS A 396 -27.83 10.11 2.44
C LYS A 396 -27.95 9.59 3.87
N ASP A 397 -27.09 8.65 4.23
CA ASP A 397 -27.18 7.94 5.51
C ASP A 397 -26.27 8.57 6.59
N LYS A 398 -25.50 9.62 6.22
CA LYS A 398 -24.55 10.33 7.10
C LYS A 398 -23.55 9.38 7.76
N LEU A 399 -23.01 8.47 6.97
CA LEU A 399 -22.04 7.46 7.39
C LEU A 399 -20.77 7.50 6.54
N ALA A 400 -19.64 7.30 7.19
CA ALA A 400 -18.37 7.00 6.52
C ALA A 400 -18.15 5.49 6.50
N PHE A 401 -17.86 4.92 5.33
CA PHE A 401 -17.63 3.49 5.15
C PHE A 401 -16.17 3.23 4.84
N VAL A 402 -15.55 2.39 5.63
CA VAL A 402 -14.11 2.10 5.62
C VAL A 402 -13.85 0.67 5.12
N ALA A 403 -13.09 0.52 4.04
CA ALA A 403 -12.59 -0.78 3.60
C ALA A 403 -11.42 -1.21 4.48
N VAL A 404 -11.65 -2.11 5.44
CA VAL A 404 -10.64 -2.68 6.34
C VAL A 404 -10.04 -3.92 5.68
N ARG A 405 -9.05 -3.68 4.83
CA ARG A 405 -8.60 -4.63 3.82
C ARG A 405 -8.06 -5.94 4.37
N ALA A 406 -7.22 -5.89 5.38
CA ALA A 406 -6.56 -7.10 5.89
C ALA A 406 -7.51 -7.96 6.74
N ASN A 407 -8.56 -7.37 7.34
CA ASN A 407 -9.62 -8.11 8.03
C ASN A 407 -10.71 -8.66 7.09
N GLY A 408 -10.84 -8.14 5.86
CA GLY A 408 -11.95 -8.49 4.98
C GLY A 408 -13.28 -7.87 5.38
N GLN A 409 -13.23 -6.68 5.98
CA GLN A 409 -14.40 -6.04 6.60
C GLN A 409 -14.68 -4.65 6.02
N VAL A 410 -15.92 -4.21 6.17
CA VAL A 410 -16.33 -2.80 5.98
C VAL A 410 -16.90 -2.29 7.29
N THR A 411 -16.30 -1.23 7.83
CA THR A 411 -16.77 -0.57 9.05
C THR A 411 -17.53 0.70 8.69
N ALA A 412 -18.73 0.86 9.24
CA ALA A 412 -19.55 2.09 9.12
C ALA A 412 -19.36 2.95 10.37
N LEU A 413 -19.02 4.23 10.16
CA LEU A 413 -18.79 5.22 11.22
C LEU A 413 -19.79 6.36 11.10
N ASN A 414 -20.41 6.76 12.21
CA ASN A 414 -21.29 7.93 12.25
C ASN A 414 -20.48 9.24 12.38
N THR A 415 -21.15 10.38 12.30
CA THR A 415 -20.53 11.72 12.38
C THR A 415 -19.78 12.00 13.70
N LYS A 416 -19.99 11.18 14.74
CA LYS A 416 -19.25 11.25 16.01
C LYS A 416 -18.02 10.33 16.02
N GLY A 417 -17.76 9.63 14.93
CA GLY A 417 -16.69 8.62 14.83
C GLY A 417 -16.96 7.38 15.68
N GLU A 418 -18.23 7.01 15.87
CA GLU A 418 -18.63 5.77 16.52
C GLU A 418 -18.91 4.72 15.44
N ALA A 419 -18.41 3.51 15.62
CA ALA A 419 -18.74 2.41 14.74
C ALA A 419 -20.18 1.95 14.99
N VAL A 420 -21.02 2.05 13.96
CA VAL A 420 -22.43 1.64 14.00
C VAL A 420 -22.66 0.27 13.38
N ALA A 421 -21.72 -0.17 12.54
CA ALA A 421 -21.66 -1.53 12.01
C ALA A 421 -20.25 -1.91 11.64
N ASN A 422 -19.96 -3.21 11.67
CA ASN A 422 -18.78 -3.81 11.10
C ASN A 422 -19.19 -5.10 10.37
N LEU A 423 -19.07 -5.08 9.04
CA LEU A 423 -19.65 -6.07 8.16
C LEU A 423 -18.56 -6.98 7.60
N GLU A 424 -18.84 -8.27 7.50
CA GLU A 424 -18.02 -9.15 6.71
C GLU A 424 -18.28 -8.87 5.23
N ALA A 425 -17.29 -8.34 4.53
CA ALA A 425 -17.46 -7.86 3.17
C ALA A 425 -16.73 -8.73 2.12
N GLY A 426 -16.05 -9.79 2.56
CA GLY A 426 -15.28 -10.67 1.69
C GLY A 426 -13.78 -10.38 1.69
N ARG A 427 -13.02 -11.09 0.83
CA ARG A 427 -11.55 -11.07 0.88
C ARG A 427 -10.97 -9.77 0.35
N GLN A 428 -10.17 -9.09 1.16
CA GLN A 428 -9.39 -7.91 0.79
C GLN A 428 -10.20 -6.80 0.10
N PRO A 429 -11.21 -6.18 0.76
CA PRO A 429 -11.88 -5.02 0.23
C PRO A 429 -10.85 -3.93 -0.09
N ASN A 430 -10.83 -3.49 -1.34
CA ASN A 430 -9.80 -2.60 -1.86
C ASN A 430 -10.30 -1.17 -2.09
N HIS A 431 -11.57 -1.04 -2.46
CA HIS A 431 -12.20 0.24 -2.76
C HIS A 431 -13.70 0.17 -2.49
N ILE A 432 -14.28 1.28 -2.08
CA ILE A 432 -15.73 1.48 -1.92
C ILE A 432 -16.11 2.71 -2.72
N SER A 433 -17.18 2.60 -3.50
CA SER A 433 -17.90 3.74 -4.09
C SER A 433 -19.35 3.75 -3.63
N THR A 434 -20.01 4.91 -3.68
CA THR A 434 -21.44 5.08 -3.34
C THR A 434 -22.21 5.61 -4.52
N ASP A 435 -23.52 5.32 -4.58
CA ASP A 435 -24.45 5.96 -5.50
C ASP A 435 -25.12 7.22 -4.90
N GLY A 436 -24.78 7.58 -3.66
CA GLY A 436 -25.40 8.66 -2.90
C GLY A 436 -26.87 8.39 -2.52
N LYS A 437 -27.34 7.15 -2.67
CA LYS A 437 -28.73 6.72 -2.38
C LYS A 437 -28.78 5.57 -1.36
N GLY A 438 -27.65 5.33 -0.67
CA GLY A 438 -27.50 4.27 0.33
C GLY A 438 -27.01 2.93 -0.24
N ASN A 439 -26.62 2.85 -1.52
CA ASN A 439 -25.89 1.71 -2.03
C ASN A 439 -24.39 1.99 -2.04
N LEU A 440 -23.64 1.02 -1.57
CA LEU A 440 -22.19 0.99 -1.57
C LEU A 440 -21.71 -0.17 -2.41
N PHE A 441 -20.71 0.06 -3.23
CA PHE A 441 -20.11 -0.96 -4.08
C PHE A 441 -18.68 -1.21 -3.60
N VAL A 442 -18.50 -2.36 -2.95
CA VAL A 442 -17.21 -2.79 -2.39
C VAL A 442 -16.51 -3.67 -3.42
N VAL A 443 -15.34 -3.23 -3.85
CA VAL A 443 -14.49 -3.99 -4.78
C VAL A 443 -13.51 -4.83 -3.96
N HIS A 444 -13.50 -6.13 -4.20
CA HIS A 444 -12.63 -7.08 -3.51
C HIS A 444 -11.49 -7.54 -4.40
N LYS A 445 -10.40 -7.95 -3.77
CA LYS A 445 -9.24 -8.49 -4.47
C LYS A 445 -8.84 -9.82 -3.85
N ALA A 446 -8.88 -10.90 -4.64
CA ALA A 446 -8.47 -12.21 -4.17
C ALA A 446 -6.96 -12.24 -3.84
N ALA A 447 -6.55 -13.13 -2.95
CA ALA A 447 -5.14 -13.33 -2.67
C ALA A 447 -4.38 -13.75 -3.94
N SER A 448 -3.21 -13.15 -4.15
CA SER A 448 -2.40 -13.34 -5.37
C SER A 448 -1.92 -14.77 -5.61
N THR A 449 -1.89 -15.61 -4.57
CA THR A 449 -1.46 -17.02 -4.62
C THR A 449 -2.49 -17.95 -5.24
N ASP A 450 -3.77 -17.58 -5.22
CA ASP A 450 -4.84 -18.38 -5.83
C ASP A 450 -5.10 -17.88 -7.26
N LYS A 451 -4.55 -18.59 -8.24
CA LYS A 451 -4.73 -18.26 -9.67
C LYS A 451 -6.18 -18.43 -10.15
N ASN A 452 -6.99 -19.19 -9.44
CA ASN A 452 -8.38 -19.49 -9.78
C ASN A 452 -9.37 -18.63 -8.95
N ALA A 453 -8.90 -17.89 -7.97
CA ALA A 453 -9.76 -17.00 -7.20
C ALA A 453 -10.33 -15.91 -8.09
N VAL A 454 -11.64 -15.76 -8.06
CA VAL A 454 -12.39 -14.73 -8.76
C VAL A 454 -12.57 -13.54 -7.81
N ASP A 455 -12.19 -12.37 -8.26
CA ASP A 455 -12.49 -11.13 -7.57
C ASP A 455 -13.97 -10.78 -7.76
N GLN A 456 -14.55 -10.09 -6.80
CA GLN A 456 -15.98 -9.81 -6.78
C GLN A 456 -16.27 -8.36 -6.39
N VAL A 457 -17.47 -7.91 -6.76
CA VAL A 457 -18.08 -6.69 -6.23
C VAL A 457 -19.21 -7.09 -5.29
N THR A 458 -19.27 -6.45 -4.14
CA THR A 458 -20.37 -6.58 -3.18
C THR A 458 -21.14 -5.26 -3.12
N ARG A 459 -22.44 -5.30 -3.33
CA ARG A 459 -23.34 -4.20 -3.02
C ARG A 459 -23.81 -4.36 -1.58
N LEU A 460 -23.58 -3.35 -0.79
CA LEU A 460 -24.20 -3.15 0.53
C LEU A 460 -25.27 -2.07 0.38
N HIS A 461 -26.44 -2.27 0.98
CA HIS A 461 -27.49 -1.27 1.00
C HIS A 461 -27.97 -1.05 2.44
N VAL A 462 -27.99 0.20 2.87
CA VAL A 462 -28.52 0.61 4.18
C VAL A 462 -30.04 0.52 4.13
N LYS A 463 -30.65 -0.21 5.08
CA LYS A 463 -32.12 -0.43 5.14
C LYS A 463 -32.88 0.78 5.62
#